data_c3434d4593f85c943308bdb77e0beb13
#
_entry.id   c3434d4593f85c943308bdb77e0beb13
#
_cell.length_a   1.000
_cell.length_b   1.000
_cell.length_c   1.000
_cell.angle_alpha   90.00
_cell.angle_beta   90.00
_cell.angle_gamma   90.00
#
_symmetry.space_group_name_H-M   'P 1'
#
loop_
_entity.id
_entity.type
_entity.pdbx_description
1 polymer ?
#
loop_
_entity_poly.entity_id
_entity_poly.type
_entity_poly.pdbx_seq_one_letter_code
_entity_poly.pdbx_strand_id
1 'polypeptide(L)'
;RLHDLLDRMNVVQSGNTTAEAKPELSDQFAAYILWLDSEPMIPERTYSIHFQNESTIVQVTDLSFKINIKTLSQLAAKKLEQDEVGYCKLSLSQRVSFDAYSDNQQTGTFTIFDTTNKSQIGAGVIDFALRRAQNISWHETNINQETRSKNKHQKPCVLWFTGLSGSGKSTIADELEKQLYELGKHTMLLDGDNVRHGLNRDLGFTDQDR
;
A
#
# COMPACT_ATOMS: atom_id res chain seq x y z
N ARG A 1 1.58 -1.87 -26.87
CA ARG A 1 0.17 -2.09 -26.47
C ARG A 1 -0.12 -1.50 -25.10
N LEU A 2 0.65 -1.81 -24.03
CA LEU A 2 0.47 -1.18 -22.72
C LEU A 2 0.80 0.31 -22.76
N HIS A 3 1.88 0.69 -23.46
CA HIS A 3 2.27 2.08 -23.71
C HIS A 3 1.15 2.88 -24.40
N ASP A 4 0.60 2.36 -25.50
CA ASP A 4 -0.51 3.01 -26.23
C ASP A 4 -1.76 3.20 -25.37
N LEU A 5 -2.01 2.27 -24.43
CA LEU A 5 -3.10 2.38 -23.48
C LEU A 5 -2.85 3.50 -22.47
N LEU A 6 -1.64 3.57 -21.93
CA LEU A 6 -1.23 4.60 -20.94
C LEU A 6 -1.23 6.00 -21.55
N ASP A 7 -0.79 6.14 -22.80
CA ASP A 7 -0.87 7.39 -23.56
C ASP A 7 -2.32 7.85 -23.72
N ARG A 8 -3.22 6.93 -24.09
CA ARG A 8 -4.66 7.22 -24.22
C ARG A 8 -5.33 7.58 -22.88
N MET A 9 -4.79 7.12 -21.77
CA MET A 9 -5.28 7.43 -20.43
C MET A 9 -4.70 8.74 -19.86
N ASN A 10 -3.84 9.46 -20.60
CA ASN A 10 -3.07 10.61 -20.13
C ASN A 10 -2.24 10.32 -18.85
N VAL A 11 -1.83 9.08 -18.64
CA VAL A 11 -0.93 8.70 -17.54
C VAL A 11 0.49 9.23 -17.82
N VAL A 12 0.84 9.32 -19.10
CA VAL A 12 2.08 9.95 -19.54
C VAL A 12 1.79 11.43 -19.83
N GLN A 13 1.87 12.28 -18.83
CA GLN A 13 1.98 13.72 -19.09
C GLN A 13 3.40 13.99 -19.54
N SER A 14 3.57 14.54 -20.73
CA SER A 14 4.84 15.05 -21.22
C SER A 14 5.26 16.27 -20.38
N GLY A 15 5.80 16.00 -19.21
CA GLY A 15 6.48 17.01 -18.40
C GLY A 15 7.89 17.19 -18.94
N ASN A 16 8.24 18.38 -19.38
CA ASN A 16 9.63 18.80 -19.56
C ASN A 16 10.31 18.77 -18.17
N THR A 17 10.84 17.64 -17.77
CA THR A 17 11.62 17.52 -16.55
C THR A 17 13.09 17.76 -16.88
N THR A 18 13.53 18.96 -16.64
CA THR A 18 14.95 19.39 -16.61
C THR A 18 15.56 19.27 -15.20
N ALA A 19 15.07 18.40 -14.35
CA ALA A 19 15.71 18.05 -13.09
C ALA A 19 16.02 16.55 -13.13
N GLU A 20 17.26 16.18 -12.88
CA GLU A 20 17.66 14.79 -12.59
C GLU A 20 16.90 14.32 -11.34
N ALA A 21 15.73 13.73 -11.53
CA ALA A 21 15.00 13.08 -10.46
C ALA A 21 15.89 11.94 -9.94
N LYS A 22 16.23 11.96 -8.66
CA LYS A 22 16.93 10.82 -8.06
C LYS A 22 15.98 9.64 -7.99
N PRO A 23 16.43 8.44 -8.41
CA PRO A 23 15.61 7.24 -8.30
C PRO A 23 15.10 7.04 -6.88
N GLU A 24 13.83 6.66 -6.74
CA GLU A 24 13.26 6.38 -5.43
C GLU A 24 13.65 4.98 -4.97
N LEU A 25 14.12 4.86 -3.73
CA LEU A 25 14.41 3.58 -3.08
C LEU A 25 13.21 3.17 -2.24
N SER A 26 12.43 2.19 -2.71
CA SER A 26 11.24 1.72 -2.00
C SER A 26 11.05 0.21 -2.12
N ASP A 27 10.29 -0.35 -1.21
CA ASP A 27 9.81 -1.72 -1.20
C ASP A 27 8.32 -1.83 -1.56
N GLN A 28 7.66 -0.71 -1.84
CA GLN A 28 6.25 -0.69 -2.22
C GLN A 28 5.98 0.37 -3.28
N PHE A 29 5.13 0.02 -4.24
CA PHE A 29 4.71 0.95 -5.29
C PHE A 29 3.34 0.59 -5.85
N ALA A 30 2.69 1.58 -6.45
CA ALA A 30 1.51 1.41 -7.28
C ALA A 30 1.90 1.29 -8.75
N ALA A 31 1.22 0.43 -9.49
CA ALA A 31 1.57 0.14 -10.88
C ALA A 31 0.38 -0.32 -11.70
N TYR A 32 0.45 -0.11 -13.01
CA TYR A 32 -0.40 -0.77 -13.98
C TYR A 32 0.26 -2.07 -14.42
N ILE A 33 -0.47 -3.17 -14.38
CA ILE A 33 -0.02 -4.51 -14.76
C ILE A 33 -0.88 -5.02 -15.90
N LEU A 34 -0.24 -5.43 -17.01
CA LEU A 34 -0.82 -6.26 -18.04
C LEU A 34 -0.55 -7.72 -17.69
N TRP A 35 -1.60 -8.49 -17.48
CA TRP A 35 -1.50 -9.91 -17.18
C TRP A 35 -1.48 -10.74 -18.46
N LEU A 36 -0.56 -11.69 -18.56
CA LEU A 36 -0.32 -12.46 -19.81
C LEU A 36 -0.59 -13.96 -19.63
N ASP A 37 -0.68 -14.44 -18.38
CA ASP A 37 -0.90 -15.86 -18.13
C ASP A 37 -2.37 -16.25 -18.29
N SER A 38 -2.57 -17.51 -18.67
CA SER A 38 -3.89 -18.16 -18.69
C SER A 38 -4.49 -18.37 -17.28
N GLU A 39 -3.63 -18.56 -16.26
CA GLU A 39 -4.08 -18.53 -14.87
C GLU A 39 -4.32 -17.08 -14.42
N PRO A 40 -5.48 -16.80 -13.80
CA PRO A 40 -5.76 -15.44 -13.33
C PRO A 40 -4.78 -15.00 -12.24
N MET A 41 -4.37 -13.72 -12.29
CA MET A 41 -3.69 -13.09 -11.17
C MET A 41 -4.68 -12.88 -10.03
N ILE A 42 -4.32 -13.36 -8.86
CA ILE A 42 -5.07 -13.19 -7.62
C ILE A 42 -4.17 -12.45 -6.63
N PRO A 43 -4.67 -11.42 -5.91
CA PRO A 43 -3.93 -10.77 -4.83
C PRO A 43 -3.41 -11.79 -3.79
N GLU A 44 -2.35 -11.40 -3.08
CA GLU A 44 -1.64 -12.18 -2.05
C GLU A 44 -0.74 -13.31 -2.57
N ARG A 45 -0.75 -13.63 -3.86
CA ARG A 45 0.25 -14.52 -4.46
C ARG A 45 1.59 -13.82 -4.65
N THR A 46 2.66 -14.57 -4.56
CA THR A 46 4.04 -14.11 -4.77
C THR A 46 4.56 -14.51 -6.13
N TYR A 47 5.27 -13.59 -6.76
CA TYR A 47 5.87 -13.75 -8.08
C TYR A 47 7.33 -13.28 -8.06
N SER A 48 8.09 -13.57 -9.11
CA SER A 48 9.39 -12.95 -9.34
C SER A 48 9.20 -11.71 -10.20
N ILE A 49 9.73 -10.57 -9.78
CA ILE A 49 9.71 -9.33 -10.54
C ILE A 49 11.13 -8.97 -10.98
N HIS A 50 11.24 -8.54 -12.23
CA HIS A 50 12.51 -8.13 -12.82
C HIS A 50 12.40 -6.67 -13.27
N PHE A 51 13.27 -5.87 -12.72
CA PHE A 51 13.58 -4.52 -13.18
C PHE A 51 14.77 -4.58 -14.13
N GLN A 52 15.21 -3.44 -14.66
CA GLN A 52 16.30 -3.40 -15.62
C GLN A 52 17.60 -4.04 -15.08
N ASN A 53 17.96 -3.75 -13.82
CA ASN A 53 19.23 -4.16 -13.21
C ASN A 53 19.07 -5.13 -12.03
N GLU A 54 17.87 -5.35 -11.56
CA GLU A 54 17.62 -6.11 -10.32
C GLU A 54 16.41 -7.02 -10.48
N SER A 55 16.39 -8.10 -9.69
CA SER A 55 15.24 -8.98 -9.57
C SER A 55 14.97 -9.30 -8.12
N THR A 56 13.70 -9.41 -7.75
CA THR A 56 13.29 -9.72 -6.38
C THR A 56 11.96 -10.45 -6.37
N ILE A 57 11.47 -10.82 -5.21
CA ILE A 57 10.12 -11.37 -5.05
C ILE A 57 9.14 -10.21 -4.83
N VAL A 58 8.00 -10.31 -5.48
CA VAL A 58 6.90 -9.36 -5.36
C VAL A 58 5.62 -10.07 -4.92
N GLN A 59 4.85 -9.42 -4.09
CA GLN A 59 3.49 -9.78 -3.75
C GLN A 59 2.54 -8.68 -4.26
N VAL A 60 1.49 -9.05 -4.96
CA VAL A 60 0.38 -8.13 -5.28
C VAL A 60 -0.50 -8.03 -4.04
N THR A 61 -0.43 -6.92 -3.33
CA THR A 61 -1.16 -6.71 -2.06
C THR A 61 -2.59 -6.25 -2.28
N ASP A 62 -2.86 -5.55 -3.37
CA ASP A 62 -4.19 -5.04 -3.72
C ASP A 62 -4.37 -4.94 -5.23
N LEU A 63 -5.56 -5.30 -5.71
CA LEU A 63 -6.03 -4.97 -7.05
C LEU A 63 -7.16 -3.95 -6.90
N SER A 64 -6.82 -2.69 -7.08
CA SER A 64 -7.75 -1.59 -6.85
C SER A 64 -8.87 -1.56 -7.89
N PHE A 65 -8.53 -1.74 -9.16
CA PHE A 65 -9.47 -1.83 -10.28
C PHE A 65 -8.80 -2.43 -11.51
N LYS A 66 -9.60 -2.89 -12.47
CA LYS A 66 -9.15 -3.22 -13.83
C LYS A 66 -9.66 -2.18 -14.83
N ILE A 67 -8.98 -2.09 -15.95
CA ILE A 67 -9.28 -1.12 -17.00
C ILE A 67 -9.96 -1.81 -18.16
N ASN A 68 -11.10 -1.27 -18.58
CA ASN A 68 -11.69 -1.64 -19.84
C ASN A 68 -10.90 -0.99 -21.00
N ILE A 69 -10.17 -1.78 -21.76
CA ILE A 69 -9.27 -1.31 -22.83
C ILE A 69 -10.01 -0.51 -23.91
N LYS A 70 -11.31 -0.78 -24.13
CA LYS A 70 -12.11 -0.09 -25.15
C LYS A 70 -12.61 1.28 -24.69
N THR A 71 -13.13 1.34 -23.47
CA THR A 71 -13.79 2.54 -22.91
C THR A 71 -12.89 3.34 -21.98
N LEU A 72 -11.73 2.78 -21.58
CA LEU A 72 -10.80 3.31 -20.57
C LEU A 72 -11.43 3.50 -19.19
N SER A 73 -12.60 2.92 -18.95
CA SER A 73 -13.27 3.00 -17.66
C SER A 73 -12.67 2.04 -16.65
N GLN A 74 -12.67 2.46 -15.40
CA GLN A 74 -12.26 1.62 -14.27
C GLN A 74 -13.40 0.70 -13.86
N LEU A 75 -13.09 -0.57 -13.69
CA LEU A 75 -14.03 -1.61 -13.28
C LEU A 75 -13.54 -2.27 -12.00
N ALA A 76 -14.44 -2.47 -11.04
CA ALA A 76 -14.10 -3.24 -9.85
C ALA A 76 -13.76 -4.68 -10.23
N ALA A 77 -12.66 -5.21 -9.71
CA ALA A 77 -12.21 -6.57 -9.96
C ALA A 77 -11.52 -7.15 -8.73
N LYS A 78 -11.58 -8.47 -8.59
CA LYS A 78 -10.87 -9.23 -7.54
C LYS A 78 -9.72 -10.05 -8.12
N LYS A 79 -9.63 -10.15 -9.44
CA LYS A 79 -8.59 -10.89 -10.18
C LYS A 79 -8.41 -10.25 -11.55
N LEU A 80 -7.27 -10.49 -12.18
CA LEU A 80 -7.02 -10.17 -13.60
C LEU A 80 -6.98 -11.47 -14.40
N GLU A 81 -7.77 -11.52 -15.45
CA GLU A 81 -7.69 -12.57 -16.46
C GLU A 81 -6.60 -12.25 -17.49
N GLN A 82 -6.31 -13.21 -18.36
CA GLN A 82 -5.37 -13.03 -19.45
C GLN A 82 -5.73 -11.82 -20.33
N ASP A 83 -4.71 -11.05 -20.72
CA ASP A 83 -4.82 -9.82 -21.52
C ASP A 83 -5.60 -8.67 -20.87
N GLU A 84 -5.87 -8.76 -19.57
CA GLU A 84 -6.45 -7.65 -18.79
C GLU A 84 -5.38 -6.75 -18.19
N VAL A 85 -5.72 -5.46 -18.05
CA VAL A 85 -4.88 -4.47 -17.38
C VAL A 85 -5.52 -4.07 -16.05
N GLY A 86 -4.75 -4.12 -14.98
CA GLY A 86 -5.18 -3.71 -13.65
C GLY A 86 -4.25 -2.71 -12.99
N TYR A 87 -4.80 -1.92 -12.09
CA TYR A 87 -4.06 -1.04 -11.21
C TYR A 87 -3.88 -1.73 -9.87
N CYS A 88 -2.63 -1.98 -9.52
CA CYS A 88 -2.26 -2.82 -8.38
C CYS A 88 -1.33 -2.09 -7.44
N LYS A 89 -1.38 -2.47 -6.16
CA LYS A 89 -0.34 -2.17 -5.19
C LYS A 89 0.55 -3.38 -5.02
N LEU A 90 1.85 -3.15 -5.03
CA LEU A 90 2.85 -4.20 -4.96
C LEU A 90 3.78 -3.98 -3.77
N SER A 91 4.17 -5.08 -3.14
CA SER A 91 5.16 -5.11 -2.07
C SER A 91 6.32 -6.03 -2.47
N LEU A 92 7.53 -5.54 -2.35
CA LEU A 92 8.77 -6.25 -2.68
C LEU A 92 9.38 -6.86 -1.41
N SER A 93 10.11 -7.96 -1.55
CA SER A 93 10.84 -8.57 -0.43
C SER A 93 12.10 -7.77 -0.02
N GLN A 94 12.56 -6.86 -0.88
CA GLN A 94 13.69 -5.96 -0.62
C GLN A 94 13.46 -4.62 -1.30
N ARG A 95 14.12 -3.57 -0.80
CA ARG A 95 14.08 -2.25 -1.43
C ARG A 95 14.82 -2.27 -2.75
N VAL A 96 14.20 -1.70 -3.77
CA VAL A 96 14.74 -1.55 -5.11
C VAL A 96 14.71 -0.08 -5.50
N SER A 97 15.68 0.34 -6.29
CA SER A 97 15.75 1.69 -6.85
C SER A 97 15.02 1.71 -8.18
N PHE A 98 14.00 2.58 -8.30
CA PHE A 98 13.22 2.74 -9.52
C PHE A 98 12.72 4.19 -9.67
N ASP A 99 12.26 4.51 -10.86
CA ASP A 99 11.59 5.77 -11.15
C ASP A 99 10.11 5.52 -11.47
N ALA A 100 9.27 6.54 -11.35
CA ALA A 100 7.94 6.49 -11.94
C ALA A 100 8.08 6.45 -13.47
N TYR A 101 7.18 5.75 -14.15
CA TYR A 101 7.20 5.64 -15.61
C TYR A 101 7.07 6.98 -16.32
N SER A 102 6.37 7.95 -15.71
CA SER A 102 6.28 9.32 -16.17
C SER A 102 7.63 10.05 -16.20
N ASP A 103 8.52 9.71 -15.28
CA ASP A 103 9.80 10.38 -15.10
C ASP A 103 10.91 9.70 -15.93
N ASN A 104 10.90 8.36 -15.96
CA ASN A 104 11.85 7.58 -16.74
C ASN A 104 11.21 6.27 -17.23
N GLN A 105 10.94 6.20 -18.53
CA GLN A 105 10.29 5.03 -19.14
C GLN A 105 11.14 3.76 -19.08
N GLN A 106 12.46 3.86 -19.02
CA GLN A 106 13.33 2.67 -18.97
C GLN A 106 13.33 2.03 -17.58
N THR A 107 13.52 2.82 -16.54
CA THR A 107 13.60 2.35 -15.14
C THR A 107 12.23 2.23 -14.46
N GLY A 108 11.20 2.85 -15.04
CA GLY A 108 9.82 2.78 -14.58
C GLY A 108 9.02 1.57 -15.10
N THR A 109 9.69 0.58 -15.75
CA THR A 109 9.07 -0.64 -16.26
C THR A 109 9.57 -1.88 -15.53
N PHE A 110 8.75 -2.91 -15.50
CA PHE A 110 9.12 -4.22 -14.95
C PHE A 110 8.41 -5.37 -15.65
N THR A 111 8.95 -6.58 -15.47
CA THR A 111 8.35 -7.83 -15.93
C THR A 111 8.11 -8.77 -14.76
N ILE A 112 7.04 -9.54 -14.84
CA ILE A 112 6.65 -10.51 -13.80
C ILE A 112 6.83 -11.91 -14.35
N PHE A 113 7.44 -12.78 -13.55
CA PHE A 113 7.69 -14.17 -13.88
C PHE A 113 7.10 -15.08 -12.82
N ASP A 114 6.63 -16.23 -13.22
CA ASP A 114 6.27 -17.31 -12.32
C ASP A 114 7.52 -17.79 -11.55
N THR A 115 7.37 -18.04 -10.26
CA THR A 115 8.50 -18.47 -9.41
C THR A 115 8.95 -19.89 -9.69
N THR A 116 8.07 -20.74 -10.25
CA THR A 116 8.29 -22.16 -10.45
C THR A 116 8.88 -22.45 -11.83
N ASN A 117 8.19 -22.04 -12.88
CA ASN A 117 8.54 -22.37 -14.27
C ASN A 117 9.35 -21.29 -14.99
N LYS A 118 9.54 -20.13 -14.35
CA LYS A 118 10.27 -18.97 -14.90
C LYS A 118 9.66 -18.40 -16.18
N SER A 119 8.40 -18.71 -16.49
CA SER A 119 7.70 -18.09 -17.62
C SER A 119 7.35 -16.65 -17.30
N GLN A 120 7.37 -15.78 -18.30
CA GLN A 120 6.87 -14.41 -18.17
C GLN A 120 5.34 -14.46 -18.14
N ILE A 121 4.75 -13.98 -17.05
CA ILE A 121 3.31 -13.99 -16.79
C ILE A 121 2.69 -12.60 -16.75
N GLY A 122 3.52 -11.55 -16.75
CA GLY A 122 3.03 -10.18 -16.75
C GLY A 122 4.12 -9.16 -17.09
N ALA A 123 3.68 -7.94 -17.32
CA ALA A 123 4.52 -6.77 -17.47
C ALA A 123 3.79 -5.54 -16.92
N GLY A 124 4.53 -4.57 -16.41
CA GLY A 124 3.90 -3.39 -15.85
C GLY A 124 4.75 -2.14 -15.92
N VAL A 125 4.11 -1.04 -15.54
CA VAL A 125 4.73 0.27 -15.41
C VAL A 125 4.43 0.84 -14.03
N ILE A 126 5.43 1.43 -13.42
CA ILE A 126 5.35 2.03 -12.09
C ILE A 126 4.68 3.40 -12.20
N ASP A 127 3.63 3.61 -11.41
CA ASP A 127 2.96 4.90 -11.31
C ASP A 127 3.69 5.78 -10.30
N PHE A 128 3.81 5.33 -9.06
CA PHE A 128 4.59 6.01 -8.02
C PHE A 128 4.96 5.05 -6.88
N ALA A 129 6.02 5.42 -6.14
CA ALA A 129 6.40 4.71 -4.93
C ALA A 129 5.39 4.98 -3.80
N LEU A 130 4.91 3.91 -3.17
CA LEU A 130 4.12 4.03 -1.96
C LEU A 130 5.07 4.34 -0.80
N ARG A 131 5.15 5.60 -0.44
CA ARG A 131 6.04 6.07 0.62
C ARG A 131 5.50 5.62 1.96
N ARG A 132 6.15 4.66 2.60
CA ARG A 132 6.11 4.65 4.06
C ARG A 132 6.76 5.95 4.52
N ALA A 133 6.10 6.63 5.44
CA ALA A 133 6.50 7.94 5.92
C ALA A 133 7.93 7.94 6.51
N GLN A 134 8.96 7.92 5.64
CA GLN A 134 10.36 8.10 6.03
C GLN A 134 10.72 9.58 6.25
N ASN A 135 9.85 10.49 5.77
CA ASN A 135 9.99 11.94 5.96
C ASN A 135 9.08 12.47 7.06
N ILE A 136 8.83 11.66 8.12
CA ILE A 136 8.15 12.18 9.30
C ILE A 136 9.14 13.07 10.03
N SER A 137 9.03 14.39 9.81
CA SER A 137 9.65 15.37 10.69
C SER A 137 8.72 15.59 11.89
N TRP A 138 9.26 15.45 13.08
CA TRP A 138 8.52 15.76 14.30
C TRP A 138 8.28 17.28 14.37
N HIS A 139 7.01 17.66 14.30
CA HIS A 139 6.61 19.05 14.57
C HIS A 139 6.32 19.21 16.04
N GLU A 140 7.11 20.01 16.72
CA GLU A 140 6.80 20.41 18.10
C GLU A 140 5.56 21.30 18.09
N THR A 141 4.51 20.82 18.76
CA THR A 141 3.28 21.59 18.95
C THR A 141 3.31 22.26 20.32
N ASN A 142 2.80 23.50 20.39
CA ASN A 142 2.71 24.24 21.65
C ASN A 142 1.84 23.53 22.71
N ILE A 143 0.90 22.69 22.25
CA ILE A 143 0.06 21.87 23.13
C ILE A 143 0.60 20.44 23.10
N ASN A 144 1.40 20.09 24.10
CA ASN A 144 2.00 18.77 24.26
C ASN A 144 1.24 17.90 25.27
N GLN A 145 1.77 16.70 25.54
CA GLN A 145 1.18 15.74 26.49
C GLN A 145 1.04 16.33 27.90
N GLU A 146 2.03 17.07 28.37
CA GLU A 146 2.03 17.67 29.73
C GLU A 146 0.94 18.73 29.86
N THR A 147 0.82 19.62 28.85
CA THR A 147 -0.22 20.66 28.84
C THR A 147 -1.62 20.05 28.84
N ARG A 148 -1.82 18.97 28.05
CA ARG A 148 -3.11 18.23 28.03
C ARG A 148 -3.40 17.51 29.33
N SER A 149 -2.37 16.91 29.97
CA SER A 149 -2.47 16.24 31.25
C SER A 149 -2.91 17.19 32.33
N LYS A 150 -2.28 18.37 32.43
CA LYS A 150 -2.64 19.43 33.36
C LYS A 150 -4.08 19.91 33.19
N ASN A 151 -4.47 20.19 31.94
CA ASN A 151 -5.81 20.66 31.61
C ASN A 151 -6.90 19.63 31.93
N LYS A 152 -6.62 18.35 31.75
CA LYS A 152 -7.57 17.25 31.97
C LYS A 152 -7.49 16.67 33.41
N HIS A 153 -6.60 17.15 34.26
CA HIS A 153 -6.35 16.61 35.59
C HIS A 153 -6.20 15.09 35.61
N GLN A 154 -5.47 14.57 34.61
CA GLN A 154 -5.35 13.14 34.37
C GLN A 154 -3.94 12.79 33.91
N LYS A 155 -3.34 11.74 34.49
CA LYS A 155 -2.07 11.19 34.02
C LYS A 155 -2.32 10.37 32.75
N PRO A 156 -1.71 10.72 31.60
CA PRO A 156 -1.89 9.97 30.37
C PRO A 156 -1.18 8.61 30.48
N CYS A 157 -1.85 7.57 30.03
CA CYS A 157 -1.28 6.23 29.91
C CYS A 157 -1.91 5.51 28.70
N VAL A 158 -1.22 4.51 28.18
CA VAL A 158 -1.72 3.58 27.16
C VAL A 158 -1.90 2.22 27.83
N LEU A 159 -3.10 1.66 27.69
CA LEU A 159 -3.41 0.29 28.11
C LEU A 159 -3.45 -0.57 26.87
N TRP A 160 -2.51 -1.51 26.76
CA TRP A 160 -2.37 -2.36 25.60
C TRP A 160 -2.90 -3.76 25.88
N PHE A 161 -4.02 -4.14 25.22
CA PHE A 161 -4.62 -5.47 25.36
C PHE A 161 -4.08 -6.40 24.28
N THR A 162 -3.48 -7.53 24.69
CA THR A 162 -2.95 -8.57 23.79
C THR A 162 -3.67 -9.88 24.01
N GLY A 163 -3.65 -10.76 23.01
CA GLY A 163 -4.25 -12.09 23.06
C GLY A 163 -4.78 -12.54 21.71
N LEU A 164 -5.16 -13.79 21.64
CA LEU A 164 -5.69 -14.42 20.41
C LEU A 164 -7.01 -13.78 19.96
N SER A 165 -7.38 -13.99 18.69
CA SER A 165 -8.70 -13.60 18.19
C SER A 165 -9.80 -14.30 19.02
N GLY A 166 -10.87 -13.58 19.35
CA GLY A 166 -11.96 -14.09 20.19
C GLY A 166 -11.66 -14.21 21.68
N SER A 167 -10.51 -13.75 22.19
CA SER A 167 -10.15 -13.84 23.63
C SER A 167 -10.83 -12.81 24.53
N GLY A 168 -11.76 -11.99 24.01
CA GLY A 168 -12.52 -11.01 24.78
C GLY A 168 -11.83 -9.66 24.98
N LYS A 169 -10.75 -9.36 24.27
CA LYS A 169 -10.01 -8.09 24.40
C LYS A 169 -10.88 -6.85 24.25
N SER A 170 -11.67 -6.80 23.17
CA SER A 170 -12.55 -5.65 22.89
C SER A 170 -13.66 -5.53 23.91
N THR A 171 -14.20 -6.63 24.42
CA THR A 171 -15.22 -6.66 25.48
C THR A 171 -14.67 -6.08 26.80
N ILE A 172 -13.46 -6.51 27.20
CA ILE A 172 -12.82 -6.00 28.42
C ILE A 172 -12.44 -4.52 28.29
N ALA A 173 -11.95 -4.14 27.11
CA ALA A 173 -11.56 -2.76 26.84
C ALA A 173 -12.77 -1.81 26.86
N ASP A 174 -13.91 -2.21 26.27
CA ASP A 174 -15.17 -1.46 26.28
C ASP A 174 -15.72 -1.30 27.69
N GLU A 175 -15.70 -2.36 28.50
CA GLU A 175 -16.16 -2.31 29.89
C GLU A 175 -15.27 -1.43 30.76
N LEU A 176 -13.95 -1.50 30.56
CA LEU A 176 -13.02 -0.62 31.27
C LEU A 176 -13.21 0.86 30.84
N GLU A 177 -13.46 1.11 29.55
CA GLU A 177 -13.72 2.45 29.08
C GLU A 177 -14.97 3.05 29.73
N LYS A 178 -16.06 2.27 29.88
CA LYS A 178 -17.28 2.70 30.57
C LYS A 178 -17.00 3.11 32.04
N GLN A 179 -16.27 2.26 32.73
CA GLN A 179 -15.92 2.58 34.16
C GLN A 179 -15.05 3.83 34.26
N LEU A 180 -14.09 4.02 33.41
CA LEU A 180 -13.26 5.21 33.34
C LEU A 180 -14.07 6.46 32.98
N TYR A 181 -15.01 6.33 32.07
CA TYR A 181 -15.90 7.42 31.68
C TYR A 181 -16.81 7.85 32.83
N GLU A 182 -17.37 6.90 33.62
CA GLU A 182 -18.16 7.20 34.83
C GLU A 182 -17.33 7.91 35.86
N LEU A 183 -16.03 7.65 35.93
CA LEU A 183 -15.09 8.37 36.81
C LEU A 183 -14.64 9.74 36.24
N GLY A 184 -15.26 10.20 35.15
CA GLY A 184 -14.96 11.47 34.51
C GLY A 184 -13.59 11.51 33.83
N LYS A 185 -13.01 10.34 33.47
CA LYS A 185 -11.74 10.27 32.75
C LYS A 185 -11.96 10.40 31.25
N HIS A 186 -11.04 11.10 30.59
CA HIS A 186 -10.99 11.17 29.14
C HIS A 186 -10.30 9.93 28.58
N THR A 187 -11.03 9.15 27.83
CA THR A 187 -10.56 7.90 27.21
C THR A 187 -10.69 7.94 25.70
N MET A 188 -9.97 7.10 25.02
CA MET A 188 -10.09 6.83 23.58
C MET A 188 -9.76 5.37 23.34
N LEU A 189 -10.76 4.60 22.95
CA LEU A 189 -10.60 3.20 22.58
C LEU A 189 -10.19 3.10 21.11
N LEU A 190 -9.05 2.45 20.86
CA LEU A 190 -8.58 2.10 19.53
C LEU A 190 -8.69 0.58 19.37
N ASP A 191 -9.79 0.12 18.80
CA ASP A 191 -9.96 -1.28 18.41
C ASP A 191 -9.28 -1.53 17.07
N GLY A 192 -8.48 -2.61 16.98
CA GLY A 192 -7.69 -2.92 15.80
C GLY A 192 -8.52 -3.12 14.54
N ASP A 193 -9.69 -3.73 14.66
CA ASP A 193 -10.57 -3.96 13.52
C ASP A 193 -11.22 -2.64 13.06
N ASN A 194 -11.65 -1.79 14.00
CA ASN A 194 -12.19 -0.47 13.70
C ASN A 194 -11.14 0.44 13.04
N VAL A 195 -9.89 0.42 13.52
CA VAL A 195 -8.80 1.19 12.92
C VAL A 195 -8.52 0.75 11.49
N ARG A 196 -8.61 -0.55 11.19
CA ARG A 196 -8.46 -1.10 9.83
C ARG A 196 -9.62 -0.74 8.89
N HIS A 197 -10.82 -0.54 9.40
CA HIS A 197 -11.93 -0.03 8.60
C HIS A 197 -11.82 1.48 8.29
N GLY A 198 -10.97 2.21 9.01
CA GLY A 198 -10.77 3.65 8.87
C GLY A 198 -9.34 4.02 8.45
N LEU A 199 -8.51 4.37 9.43
CA LEU A 199 -7.18 4.97 9.24
C LEU A 199 -6.20 4.06 8.47
N ASN A 200 -6.28 2.75 8.66
CA ASN A 200 -5.36 1.76 8.07
C ASN A 200 -6.10 0.85 7.08
N ARG A 201 -7.07 1.38 6.37
CA ARG A 201 -7.88 0.62 5.40
C ARG A 201 -7.05 0.06 4.24
N ASP A 202 -5.95 0.72 3.91
CA ASP A 202 -5.02 0.38 2.85
C ASP A 202 -3.93 -0.62 3.27
N LEU A 203 -3.82 -0.94 4.58
CA LEU A 203 -2.82 -1.88 5.09
C LEU A 203 -3.38 -3.31 5.17
N GLY A 204 -2.54 -4.29 4.81
CA GLY A 204 -2.83 -5.72 4.90
C GLY A 204 -2.39 -6.36 6.22
N PHE A 205 -2.07 -7.66 6.17
CA PHE A 205 -1.62 -8.45 7.31
C PHE A 205 -0.17 -8.92 7.17
N THR A 206 0.60 -8.36 6.24
CA THR A 206 2.02 -8.68 6.11
C THR A 206 2.79 -8.19 7.33
N ASP A 207 3.97 -8.78 7.61
CA ASP A 207 4.83 -8.33 8.71
C ASP A 207 5.24 -6.85 8.56
N GLN A 208 5.20 -6.35 7.33
CA GLN A 208 5.50 -4.96 7.02
C GLN A 208 4.31 -4.02 7.26
N ASP A 209 3.08 -4.51 7.19
CA ASP A 209 1.86 -3.73 7.48
C ASP A 209 1.51 -3.72 8.98
N ARG A 210 2.18 -4.56 9.77
CA ARG A 210 2.04 -4.69 11.22
C ARG A 210 3.15 -3.99 11.97
#